data_c7daf0b0358291d2822f90f76e1d5a67
#
_entry.id   c7daf0b0358291d2822f90f76e1d5a67
#
_cell.length_a   1.000
_cell.length_b   1.000
_cell.length_c   1.000
_cell.angle_alpha   90.00
_cell.angle_beta   90.00
_cell.angle_gamma   90.00
#
_symmetry.space_group_name_H-M   'P 1'
#
loop_
_entity.id
_entity.type
_entity.pdbx_description
1 polymer ?
#
loop_
_entity_poly.entity_id
_entity_poly.type
_entity_poly.pdbx_seq_one_letter_code
_entity_poly.pdbx_strand_id
1 'polypeptide(L)'
;VKILGIDPGASGAFAFFDTVAGTLELLDMPTVQVLRNGKKRNEISEQMIAAVLGARPPVVAVIERVYARPGQGVTSMFSFGLAV
;
A
#
# COMPACT_ATOMS: atom_id res chain seq x y z
N VAL A 1 9.75 -16.46 8.19
CA VAL A 1 9.47 -15.03 8.39
C VAL A 1 8.30 -14.64 7.50
N LYS A 2 7.46 -13.74 7.98
CA LYS A 2 6.37 -13.18 7.19
C LYS A 2 6.79 -11.81 6.67
N ILE A 3 6.78 -11.66 5.36
CA ILE A 3 7.22 -10.45 4.68
C ILE A 3 6.04 -9.85 3.94
N LEU A 4 5.86 -8.55 4.08
CA LEU A 4 4.86 -7.79 3.32
C LEU A 4 5.57 -6.89 2.32
N GLY A 5 5.26 -7.07 1.03
CA GLY A 5 5.65 -6.13 0.00
C GLY A 5 4.50 -5.18 -0.29
N ILE A 6 4.78 -3.91 -0.44
CA ILE A 6 3.77 -2.89 -0.70
C ILE A 6 4.13 -2.13 -1.97
N ASP A 7 3.25 -2.19 -2.96
CA ASP A 7 3.27 -1.29 -4.10
C ASP A 7 2.24 -0.20 -3.79
N PRO A 8 2.66 1.03 -3.49
CA PRO A 8 1.75 2.07 -3.03
C PRO A 8 0.90 2.63 -4.17
N GLY A 9 -0.16 3.34 -3.78
CA GLY A 9 -1.07 3.96 -4.73
C GLY A 9 -2.40 3.21 -4.84
N ALA A 10 -3.40 3.88 -5.42
CA ALA A 10 -4.74 3.31 -5.54
C ALA A 10 -4.80 2.11 -6.50
N SER A 11 -3.83 2.00 -7.40
CA SER A 11 -3.69 0.86 -8.32
C SER A 11 -2.61 -0.11 -7.86
N GLY A 12 -2.13 0.03 -6.65
CA GLY A 12 -1.09 -0.82 -6.10
C GLY A 12 -1.62 -2.11 -5.52
N ALA A 13 -0.77 -2.78 -4.72
CA ALA A 13 -1.08 -4.09 -4.18
C ALA A 13 -0.26 -4.38 -2.94
N PHE A 14 -0.75 -5.35 -2.16
CA PHE A 14 0.01 -5.99 -1.10
C PHE A 14 0.41 -7.40 -1.53
N ALA A 15 1.64 -7.77 -1.18
CA ALA A 15 2.13 -9.14 -1.35
C ALA A 15 2.54 -9.68 0.02
N PHE A 16 1.86 -10.72 0.50
CA PHE A 16 2.18 -11.35 1.76
C PHE A 16 2.90 -12.67 1.48
N PHE A 17 4.15 -12.73 1.89
CA PHE A 17 4.99 -13.90 1.68
C PHE A 17 5.39 -14.52 3.00
N ASP A 18 5.14 -15.82 3.17
CA ASP A 18 5.58 -16.59 4.33
C ASP A 18 6.73 -17.49 3.88
N THR A 19 7.94 -17.19 4.36
CA THR A 19 9.13 -17.93 3.95
C THR A 19 9.18 -19.35 4.50
N VAL A 20 8.50 -19.60 5.62
CA VAL A 20 8.45 -20.94 6.22
C VAL A 20 7.47 -21.83 5.47
N ALA A 21 6.27 -21.32 5.23
CA ALA A 21 5.24 -22.06 4.50
C ALA A 21 5.47 -22.06 2.99
N GLY A 22 6.26 -21.12 2.47
CA GLY A 22 6.47 -20.96 1.05
C GLY A 22 5.23 -20.44 0.31
N THR A 23 4.37 -19.70 0.99
CA THR A 23 3.12 -19.20 0.41
C THR A 23 3.21 -17.74 0.06
N LEU A 24 2.48 -17.36 -0.99
CA LEU A 24 2.37 -15.97 -1.45
C LEU A 24 0.90 -15.64 -1.64
N GLU A 25 0.46 -14.55 -1.03
CA GLU A 25 -0.88 -14.03 -1.21
C GLU A 25 -0.80 -12.61 -1.76
N LEU A 26 -1.52 -12.33 -2.83
CA LEU A 26 -1.57 -11.01 -3.44
C LEU A 26 -2.94 -10.41 -3.22
N LEU A 27 -2.98 -9.16 -2.76
CA LEU A 27 -4.21 -8.41 -2.55
C LEU A 27 -4.08 -7.04 -3.20
N ASP A 28 -5.11 -6.65 -3.95
CA ASP A 28 -5.16 -5.28 -4.48
C ASP A 28 -5.25 -4.27 -3.35
N MET A 29 -4.71 -3.08 -3.59
CA MET A 29 -4.82 -2.00 -2.63
C MET A 29 -6.29 -1.72 -2.33
N PRO A 30 -6.73 -1.78 -1.05
CA PRO A 30 -8.12 -1.50 -0.71
C PRO A 30 -8.48 -0.05 -1.02
N THR A 31 -9.52 0.13 -1.84
CA THR A 31 -10.00 1.45 -2.20
C THR A 31 -11.49 1.54 -2.01
N VAL A 32 -11.98 2.76 -1.85
CA VAL A 32 -13.40 3.09 -1.83
C VAL A 32 -13.67 4.14 -2.88
N GLN A 33 -14.86 4.09 -3.46
CA GLN A 33 -15.28 5.10 -4.42
C GLN A 33 -15.85 6.30 -3.69
N VAL A 34 -15.34 7.47 -3.99
CA VAL A 34 -15.79 8.74 -3.39
C VAL A 34 -16.16 9.73 -4.49
N LEU A 35 -17.01 10.70 -4.13
CA LEU A 35 -17.33 11.83 -5.01
C LEU A 35 -16.49 13.03 -4.61
N ARG A 36 -15.74 13.55 -5.59
CA ARG A 36 -14.97 14.79 -5.44
C ARG A 36 -15.34 15.73 -6.57
N ASN A 37 -15.91 16.87 -6.24
CA ASN A 37 -16.36 17.86 -7.23
C ASN A 37 -17.29 17.23 -8.29
N GLY A 38 -18.21 16.36 -7.85
CA GLY A 38 -19.16 15.69 -8.74
C GLY A 38 -18.56 14.55 -9.56
N LYS A 39 -17.29 14.22 -9.37
CA LYS A 39 -16.63 13.13 -10.09
C LYS A 39 -16.34 11.97 -9.15
N LYS A 40 -16.51 10.76 -9.66
CA LYS A 40 -16.18 9.54 -8.92
C LYS A 40 -14.69 9.28 -8.98
N ARG A 41 -14.09 8.98 -7.83
CA ARG A 41 -12.68 8.61 -7.70
C ARG A 41 -12.53 7.44 -6.77
N ASN A 42 -11.51 6.61 -7.02
CA ASN A 42 -11.11 5.56 -6.10
C ASN A 42 -10.02 6.14 -5.18
N GLU A 43 -10.26 6.06 -3.88
CA GLU A 43 -9.29 6.51 -2.88
C GLU A 43 -8.92 5.36 -1.96
N ILE A 44 -7.69 5.35 -1.49
CA ILE A 44 -7.19 4.33 -0.58
C ILE A 44 -7.99 4.39 0.72
N SER A 45 -8.44 3.22 1.18
CA SER A 45 -9.16 3.11 2.44
C SER A 45 -8.21 2.72 3.56
N GLU A 46 -7.90 3.67 4.44
CA GLU A 46 -7.04 3.40 5.60
C GLU A 46 -7.64 2.36 6.53
N GLN A 47 -8.95 2.38 6.70
CA GLN A 47 -9.65 1.41 7.56
C GLN A 47 -9.52 -0.01 7.03
N MET A 48 -9.65 -0.18 5.73
CA MET A 48 -9.52 -1.50 5.11
C MET A 48 -8.06 -1.98 5.14
N ILE A 49 -7.11 -1.06 4.97
CA ILE A 49 -5.68 -1.39 5.12
C ILE A 49 -5.41 -1.88 6.53
N ALA A 50 -5.90 -1.18 7.54
CA ALA A 50 -5.71 -1.58 8.94
C ALA A 50 -6.30 -2.97 9.20
N ALA A 51 -7.46 -3.27 8.63
CA ALA A 51 -8.07 -4.59 8.76
C ALA A 51 -7.25 -5.69 8.09
N VAL A 52 -6.73 -5.42 6.90
CA VAL A 52 -5.88 -6.39 6.18
C VAL A 52 -4.60 -6.68 6.95
N LEU A 53 -3.93 -5.64 7.44
CA LEU A 53 -2.68 -5.80 8.20
C LEU A 53 -2.93 -6.45 9.55
N GLY A 54 -4.05 -6.14 10.20
CA GLY A 54 -4.42 -6.74 11.48
C GLY A 54 -4.70 -8.24 11.36
N ALA A 55 -5.24 -8.68 10.24
CA ALA A 55 -5.48 -10.10 9.97
C ALA A 55 -4.22 -10.85 9.55
N ARG A 56 -3.21 -10.14 9.05
CA ARG A 56 -1.97 -10.73 8.50
C ARG A 56 -0.76 -9.95 9.02
N PRO A 57 -0.48 -9.95 10.34
CA PRO A 57 0.59 -9.13 10.87
C PRO A 57 1.95 -9.56 10.31
N PRO A 58 2.64 -8.70 9.57
CA PRO A 58 3.96 -9.02 9.04
C PRO A 58 5.04 -8.78 10.09
N VAL A 59 6.17 -9.46 9.93
CA VAL A 59 7.36 -9.19 10.74
C VAL A 59 8.23 -8.13 10.05
N VAL A 60 8.29 -8.19 8.73
CA VAL A 60 9.06 -7.25 7.91
C VAL A 60 8.16 -6.71 6.82
N ALA A 61 8.18 -5.40 6.62
CA ALA A 61 7.47 -4.76 5.54
C ALA A 61 8.46 -4.01 4.65
N VAL A 62 8.29 -4.19 3.34
CA VAL A 62 9.08 -3.51 2.32
C VAL A 62 8.15 -2.72 1.44
N ILE A 63 8.37 -1.41 1.36
CA ILE A 63 7.57 -0.53 0.54
C ILE A 63 8.39 -0.01 -0.62
N GLU A 64 7.79 0.04 -1.81
CA GLU A 64 8.44 0.60 -2.97
C GLU A 64 8.78 2.06 -2.73
N ARG A 65 10.01 2.43 -3.07
CA ARG A 65 10.45 3.80 -2.91
C ARG A 65 9.96 4.63 -4.07
N VAL A 66 9.23 5.71 -3.76
CA VAL A 66 8.73 6.64 -4.79
C VAL A 66 9.63 7.87 -4.80
N TYR A 67 10.14 8.22 -5.99
CA TYR A 67 10.98 9.39 -6.18
C TYR A 67 10.17 10.51 -6.81
N ALA A 68 10.36 11.73 -6.32
CA ALA A 68 9.79 12.90 -6.96
C ALA A 68 10.45 13.12 -8.32
N ARG A 69 9.65 13.33 -9.35
CA ARG A 69 10.14 13.74 -10.65
C ARG A 69 10.35 15.25 -10.66
N PRO A 70 11.15 15.79 -11.60
CA PRO A 70 11.22 17.23 -11.77
C PRO A 70 9.82 17.82 -11.89
N GLY A 71 9.52 18.80 -11.05
CA GLY A 71 8.19 19.41 -10.97
C GLY A 71 7.22 18.77 -10.01
N GLN A 72 7.53 17.59 -9.47
CA GLN A 72 6.73 16.98 -8.40
C GLN A 72 7.18 17.50 -7.05
N GLY A 73 6.20 17.68 -6.15
CA GLY A 73 6.50 18.10 -4.80
C GLY A 73 7.15 17.00 -3.98
N VAL A 74 8.05 17.41 -3.10
CA VAL A 74 8.71 16.50 -2.16
C VAL A 74 7.69 15.81 -1.25
N THR A 75 6.58 16.45 -1.00
CA THR A 75 5.49 15.90 -0.18
C THR A 75 5.03 14.54 -0.67
N SER A 76 5.02 14.30 -1.98
CA SER A 76 4.64 13.01 -2.54
C SER A 76 5.53 11.88 -2.06
N MET A 77 6.83 12.14 -1.86
CA MET A 77 7.76 11.13 -1.38
C MET A 77 7.49 10.77 0.07
N PHE A 78 7.13 11.75 0.87
CA PHE A 78 6.93 11.55 2.31
C PHE A 78 5.53 11.07 2.64
N SER A 79 4.59 11.13 1.73
CA SER A 79 3.22 10.68 1.99
C SER A 79 3.13 9.20 2.28
N PHE A 80 4.13 8.42 1.90
CA PHE A 80 4.20 7.00 2.19
C PHE A 80 4.91 6.70 3.51
N GLY A 81 5.34 7.71 4.21
CA GLY A 81 5.73 7.68 5.61
C GLY A 81 7.05 6.99 5.92
N LEU A 82 7.25 5.82 5.45
CA LEU A 82 8.41 5.01 5.76
C LEU A 82 9.14 4.61 4.49
N ALA A 83 9.54 5.60 3.72
CA ALA A 83 10.47 5.34 2.63
C ALA A 83 11.80 4.96 3.29
N VAL A 84 12.00 3.72 3.41
CA VAL A 84 13.22 3.19 4.01
C VAL A 84 14.38 3.37 3.07
#